data_fc86a9bad738596e0556840b498e27a5
#
_entry.id   fc86a9bad738596e0556840b498e27a5
#
_cell.length_a   1.000
_cell.length_b   1.000
_cell.length_c   1.000
_cell.angle_alpha   90.00
_cell.angle_beta   90.00
_cell.angle_gamma   90.00
#
_symmetry.space_group_name_H-M   'P 1'
#
loop_
_entity.id
_entity.type
_entity.pdbx_description
1 polymer ?
#
loop_
_entity_poly.entity_id
_entity_poly.type
_entity_poly.pdbx_seq_one_letter_code
_entity_poly.pdbx_strand_id
1 'polypeptide(L)'
;MNNPFMQNMQQEEDRYLTDVHPLAKLWALRILVELGGAKEFINDNCFSHQWIAKHLGFSEALLGEQFNSQIAYQELAQLHQMAEIVQVQNPAQFSAELSYNLKLLQRLLGLNEVECLILGFVVLVHSEQLLDDIADHLGTLTAAKSMKALAIILAVPYEDVRQALAVQGCLHRSGLIHLQREYSSYL
;
A
#
# COMPACT_ATOMS: atom_id res chain seq x y z
N MET A 1 -1.66 38.80 -14.72
CA MET A 1 -2.68 37.94 -15.39
C MET A 1 -2.52 36.53 -14.82
N ASN A 2 -3.37 36.14 -13.89
CA ASN A 2 -3.34 34.79 -13.31
C ASN A 2 -3.89 33.81 -14.36
N ASN A 3 -3.07 32.89 -14.79
CA ASN A 3 -3.46 31.86 -15.75
C ASN A 3 -4.34 30.81 -15.03
N PRO A 4 -5.63 30.65 -15.40
CA PRO A 4 -6.55 29.71 -14.77
C PRO A 4 -6.09 28.24 -14.89
N PHE A 5 -5.24 27.93 -15.86
CA PHE A 5 -4.61 26.61 -16.01
C PHE A 5 -3.61 26.30 -14.89
N MET A 6 -2.84 27.30 -14.46
CA MET A 6 -1.89 27.12 -13.35
C MET A 6 -2.61 27.02 -11.99
N GLN A 7 -3.76 27.68 -11.84
CA GLN A 7 -4.56 27.55 -10.61
C GLN A 7 -5.26 26.19 -10.52
N ASN A 8 -5.69 25.61 -11.63
CA ASN A 8 -6.24 24.25 -11.64
C ASN A 8 -5.17 23.19 -11.35
N MET A 9 -3.98 23.32 -11.90
CA MET A 9 -2.87 22.41 -11.59
C MET A 9 -2.46 22.51 -10.11
N GLN A 10 -2.40 23.72 -9.55
CA GLN A 10 -2.10 23.94 -8.14
C GLN A 10 -3.22 23.42 -7.22
N GLN A 11 -4.49 23.54 -7.62
CA GLN A 11 -5.63 22.95 -6.87
C GLN A 11 -5.71 21.42 -7.00
N GLU A 12 -5.24 20.84 -8.08
CA GLU A 12 -5.07 19.39 -8.18
C GLU A 12 -3.89 18.93 -7.32
N GLU A 13 -2.75 19.60 -7.35
CA GLU A 13 -1.63 19.30 -6.44
C GLU A 13 -2.02 19.45 -4.95
N ASP A 14 -2.80 20.48 -4.59
CA ASP A 14 -3.28 20.67 -3.22
C ASP A 14 -4.33 19.62 -2.78
N ARG A 15 -5.04 19.00 -3.70
CA ARG A 15 -5.91 17.84 -3.40
C ARG A 15 -5.13 16.59 -3.01
N TYR A 16 -3.90 16.45 -3.48
CA TYR A 16 -2.99 15.35 -3.13
C TYR A 16 -2.19 15.62 -1.85
N LEU A 17 -2.35 16.81 -1.24
CA LEU A 17 -1.75 17.19 0.06
C LEU A 17 -2.53 16.68 1.27
N THR A 18 -3.46 15.74 1.10
CA THR A 18 -4.03 15.03 2.24
C THR A 18 -2.95 14.21 2.93
N ASP A 19 -2.88 14.33 4.23
CA ASP A 19 -1.93 13.60 5.08
C ASP A 19 -2.12 12.09 4.83
N VAL A 20 -1.15 11.46 4.17
CA VAL A 20 -1.23 10.02 3.81
C VAL A 20 -1.33 9.20 5.08
N HIS A 21 -2.27 8.28 5.11
CA HIS A 21 -2.47 7.40 6.26
C HIS A 21 -1.18 6.66 6.62
N PRO A 22 -0.71 6.66 7.90
CA PRO A 22 0.59 6.07 8.27
C PRO A 22 0.73 4.59 7.89
N LEU A 23 -0.35 3.79 7.98
CA LEU A 23 -0.33 2.40 7.51
C LEU A 23 -0.18 2.30 6.00
N ALA A 24 -0.83 3.18 5.23
CA ALA A 24 -0.69 3.18 3.77
C ALA A 24 0.75 3.48 3.36
N LYS A 25 1.40 4.44 4.02
CA LYS A 25 2.81 4.77 3.80
C LYS A 25 3.73 3.58 4.15
N LEU A 26 3.53 2.93 5.29
CA LEU A 26 4.30 1.76 5.71
C LEU A 26 4.15 0.62 4.71
N TRP A 27 2.92 0.30 4.31
CA TRP A 27 2.64 -0.78 3.38
C TRP A 27 3.17 -0.49 1.97
N ALA A 28 3.11 0.75 1.51
CA ALA A 28 3.74 1.18 0.26
C ALA A 28 5.26 0.97 0.30
N LEU A 29 5.93 1.32 1.40
CA LEU A 29 7.37 1.09 1.57
C LEU A 29 7.72 -0.41 1.57
N ARG A 30 6.91 -1.27 2.18
CA ARG A 30 7.09 -2.74 2.12
C ARG A 30 6.92 -3.26 0.70
N ILE A 31 5.93 -2.79 -0.04
CA ILE A 31 5.73 -3.16 -1.45
C ILE A 31 6.97 -2.79 -2.27
N LEU A 32 7.48 -1.57 -2.11
CA LEU A 32 8.64 -1.12 -2.87
C LEU A 32 9.91 -1.90 -2.53
N VAL A 33 10.18 -2.11 -1.24
CA VAL A 33 11.46 -2.70 -0.80
C VAL A 33 11.41 -4.23 -0.80
N GLU A 34 10.40 -4.83 -0.21
CA GLU A 34 10.37 -6.27 0.03
C GLU A 34 9.74 -7.08 -1.12
N LEU A 35 8.86 -6.47 -1.90
CA LEU A 35 8.20 -7.12 -3.04
C LEU A 35 8.78 -6.71 -4.39
N GLY A 36 9.78 -5.81 -4.39
CA GLY A 36 10.52 -5.42 -5.59
C GLY A 36 9.85 -4.36 -6.45
N GLY A 37 8.79 -3.71 -5.96
CA GLY A 37 8.12 -2.59 -6.65
C GLY A 37 9.03 -1.39 -6.93
N ALA A 38 10.14 -1.29 -6.19
CA ALA A 38 11.13 -0.23 -6.40
C ALA A 38 11.68 -0.16 -7.84
N LYS A 39 11.74 -1.29 -8.56
CA LYS A 39 12.26 -1.34 -9.94
C LYS A 39 11.38 -0.59 -10.93
N GLU A 40 10.07 -0.61 -10.73
CA GLU A 40 9.10 0.11 -11.54
C GLU A 40 8.94 1.56 -11.05
N PHE A 41 9.24 1.81 -9.77
CA PHE A 41 9.10 3.11 -9.16
C PHE A 41 10.32 4.03 -9.40
N ILE A 42 11.55 3.49 -9.29
CA ILE A 42 12.81 4.23 -9.46
C ILE A 42 13.39 3.90 -10.83
N ASN A 43 13.26 4.84 -11.77
CA ASN A 43 13.86 4.75 -13.10
C ASN A 43 15.28 5.33 -13.08
N ASP A 44 16.01 5.24 -14.22
CA ASP A 44 17.38 5.74 -14.31
C ASP A 44 17.54 7.23 -14.06
N ASN A 45 16.52 8.04 -14.45
CA ASN A 45 16.57 9.50 -14.43
C ASN A 45 15.51 10.18 -13.55
N CYS A 46 14.53 9.45 -13.02
CA CYS A 46 13.45 10.02 -12.22
C CYS A 46 12.65 8.93 -11.49
N PHE A 47 11.78 9.35 -10.58
CA PHE A 47 10.70 8.49 -10.07
C PHE A 47 9.57 8.37 -11.11
N SER A 48 8.89 7.22 -11.15
CA SER A 48 7.70 7.04 -11.99
C SER A 48 6.62 8.08 -11.67
N HIS A 49 6.49 8.41 -10.37
CA HIS A 49 5.56 9.41 -9.86
C HIS A 49 6.24 10.26 -8.77
N GLN A 50 6.58 11.51 -9.10
CA GLN A 50 7.25 12.41 -8.16
C GLN A 50 6.43 12.72 -6.92
N TRP A 51 5.09 12.83 -7.05
CA TRP A 51 4.22 13.10 -5.92
C TRP A 51 4.28 11.97 -4.88
N ILE A 52 4.38 10.70 -5.32
CA ILE A 52 4.56 9.55 -4.44
C ILE A 52 5.88 9.66 -3.68
N ALA A 53 6.98 9.95 -4.38
CA ALA A 53 8.29 10.13 -3.76
C ALA A 53 8.26 11.22 -2.68
N LYS A 54 7.60 12.35 -2.95
CA LYS A 54 7.41 13.43 -1.99
C LYS A 54 6.65 12.96 -0.74
N HIS A 55 5.54 12.23 -0.90
CA HIS A 55 4.73 11.74 0.22
C HIS A 55 5.41 10.61 1.01
N LEU A 56 6.23 9.80 0.35
CA LEU A 56 7.08 8.83 1.03
C LEU A 56 8.17 9.50 1.87
N GLY A 57 8.55 10.74 1.54
CA GLY A 57 9.51 11.54 2.28
C GLY A 57 10.92 11.54 1.71
N PHE A 58 11.06 11.31 0.39
CA PHE A 58 12.35 11.48 -0.30
C PHE A 58 12.82 12.93 -0.22
N SER A 59 14.14 13.13 -0.21
CA SER A 59 14.77 14.44 -0.15
C SER A 59 14.45 15.29 -1.39
N GLU A 60 14.33 16.60 -1.19
CA GLU A 60 14.10 17.56 -2.27
C GLU A 60 15.20 17.51 -3.36
N ALA A 61 16.44 17.11 -3.01
CA ALA A 61 17.52 16.92 -3.97
C ALA A 61 17.20 15.84 -5.02
N LEU A 62 16.55 14.75 -4.61
CA LEU A 62 16.12 13.66 -5.50
C LEU A 62 14.83 14.00 -6.27
N LEU A 63 14.03 14.95 -5.80
CA LEU A 63 12.83 15.37 -6.48
C LEU A 63 13.12 16.39 -7.58
N GLY A 64 14.34 16.94 -7.65
CA GLY A 64 14.77 17.97 -8.59
C GLY A 64 15.78 17.46 -9.65
N GLU A 65 16.59 18.39 -10.14
CA GLU A 65 17.57 18.16 -11.21
C GLU A 65 18.76 17.25 -10.82
N GLN A 66 18.94 16.97 -9.52
CA GLN A 66 20.04 16.16 -9.00
C GLN A 66 19.65 14.70 -8.76
N PHE A 67 18.69 14.19 -9.53
CA PHE A 67 18.25 12.80 -9.37
C PHE A 67 19.39 11.82 -9.61
N ASN A 68 19.51 10.85 -8.72
CA ASN A 68 20.43 9.73 -8.84
C ASN A 68 19.75 8.46 -8.35
N SER A 69 19.55 7.50 -9.24
CA SER A 69 18.83 6.27 -8.93
C SER A 69 19.49 5.46 -7.81
N GLN A 70 20.83 5.41 -7.75
CA GLN A 70 21.53 4.68 -6.69
C GLN A 70 21.31 5.31 -5.31
N ILE A 71 21.33 6.66 -5.23
CA ILE A 71 21.00 7.39 -3.99
C ILE A 71 19.52 7.18 -3.64
N ALA A 72 18.63 7.19 -4.64
CA ALA A 72 17.19 6.95 -4.42
C ALA A 72 16.92 5.55 -3.82
N TYR A 73 17.59 4.50 -4.29
CA TYR A 73 17.49 3.17 -3.68
C TYR A 73 18.01 3.13 -2.23
N GLN A 74 19.09 3.84 -1.93
CA GLN A 74 19.63 3.92 -0.58
C GLN A 74 18.67 4.67 0.35
N GLU A 75 18.13 5.79 -0.10
CA GLU A 75 17.17 6.57 0.68
C GLU A 75 15.85 5.82 0.89
N LEU A 76 15.36 5.09 -0.12
CA LEU A 76 14.20 4.20 0.00
C LEU A 76 14.40 3.16 1.12
N ALA A 77 15.57 2.51 1.16
CA ALA A 77 15.88 1.53 2.19
C ALA A 77 15.92 2.16 3.59
N GLN A 78 16.44 3.39 3.72
CA GLN A 78 16.44 4.14 4.98
C GLN A 78 15.02 4.52 5.42
N LEU A 79 14.19 5.01 4.50
CA LEU A 79 12.79 5.36 4.77
C LEU A 79 12.01 4.14 5.25
N HIS A 80 12.20 2.98 4.61
CA HIS A 80 11.58 1.73 5.02
C HIS A 80 12.04 1.32 6.43
N GLN A 81 13.34 1.31 6.68
CA GLN A 81 13.88 0.96 8.00
C GLN A 81 13.35 1.88 9.11
N MET A 82 13.28 3.19 8.85
CA MET A 82 12.71 4.15 9.80
C MET A 82 11.23 3.89 10.06
N ALA A 83 10.46 3.61 9.03
CA ALA A 83 9.04 3.30 9.16
C ALA A 83 8.80 2.03 10.00
N GLU A 84 9.61 0.99 9.81
CA GLU A 84 9.54 -0.24 10.63
C GLU A 84 9.87 0.03 12.10
N ILE A 85 10.90 0.83 12.38
CA ILE A 85 11.25 1.22 13.75
C ILE A 85 10.10 1.98 14.40
N VAL A 86 9.52 2.95 13.70
CA VAL A 86 8.37 3.72 14.20
C VAL A 86 7.19 2.81 14.46
N GLN A 87 6.90 1.86 13.55
CA GLN A 87 5.80 0.91 13.71
C GLN A 87 5.95 0.03 14.96
N VAL A 88 7.17 -0.40 15.29
CA VAL A 88 7.44 -1.18 16.52
C VAL A 88 7.26 -0.34 17.77
N GLN A 89 7.71 0.93 17.76
CA GLN A 89 7.66 1.82 18.92
C GLN A 89 6.25 2.42 19.14
N ASN A 90 5.57 2.74 18.07
CA ASN A 90 4.25 3.38 18.08
C ASN A 90 3.40 2.84 16.92
N PRO A 91 2.77 1.67 17.09
CA PRO A 91 2.02 1.02 16.02
C PRO A 91 0.91 1.93 15.45
N ALA A 92 0.99 2.20 14.15
CA ALA A 92 -0.05 2.92 13.45
C ALA A 92 -1.38 2.15 13.50
N GLN A 93 -2.47 2.87 13.72
CA GLN A 93 -3.82 2.31 13.83
C GLN A 93 -4.66 2.76 12.63
N PHE A 94 -5.68 2.01 12.28
CA PHE A 94 -6.70 2.47 11.36
C PHE A 94 -7.42 3.71 11.92
N SER A 95 -8.05 4.50 11.05
CA SER A 95 -8.91 5.61 11.49
C SER A 95 -9.96 5.12 12.49
N ALA A 96 -10.49 6.02 13.31
CA ALA A 96 -11.49 5.67 14.32
C ALA A 96 -12.72 5.02 13.68
N GLU A 97 -13.17 5.53 12.52
CA GLU A 97 -14.32 5.02 11.78
C GLU A 97 -14.05 3.61 11.25
N LEU A 98 -12.90 3.40 10.60
CA LEU A 98 -12.54 2.08 10.05
C LEU A 98 -12.36 1.07 11.18
N SER A 99 -11.68 1.45 12.26
CA SER A 99 -11.52 0.60 13.45
C SER A 99 -12.86 0.20 14.07
N TYR A 100 -13.80 1.13 14.15
CA TYR A 100 -15.15 0.85 14.66
C TYR A 100 -15.89 -0.14 13.75
N ASN A 101 -15.86 0.09 12.43
CA ASN A 101 -16.54 -0.76 11.46
C ASN A 101 -15.94 -2.18 11.43
N LEU A 102 -14.59 -2.31 11.48
CA LEU A 102 -13.92 -3.60 11.56
C LEU A 102 -14.31 -4.36 12.83
N LYS A 103 -14.36 -3.69 13.99
CA LYS A 103 -14.82 -4.30 15.25
C LYS A 103 -16.28 -4.74 15.19
N LEU A 104 -17.14 -3.98 14.52
CA LEU A 104 -18.53 -4.36 14.32
C LEU A 104 -18.64 -5.61 13.45
N LEU A 105 -17.94 -5.65 12.32
CA LEU A 105 -17.90 -6.82 11.44
C LEU A 105 -17.30 -8.04 12.16
N GLN A 106 -16.25 -7.85 12.94
CA GLN A 106 -15.65 -8.90 13.76
C GLN A 106 -16.70 -9.56 14.70
N ARG A 107 -17.53 -8.76 15.35
CA ARG A 107 -18.57 -9.27 16.25
C ARG A 107 -19.73 -9.95 15.51
N LEU A 108 -20.14 -9.39 14.36
CA LEU A 108 -21.28 -9.89 13.59
C LEU A 108 -20.97 -11.16 12.83
N LEU A 109 -19.77 -11.26 12.28
CA LEU A 109 -19.36 -12.33 11.37
C LEU A 109 -18.38 -13.32 11.99
N GLY A 110 -17.83 -13.00 13.17
CA GLY A 110 -16.81 -13.82 13.82
C GLY A 110 -15.44 -13.74 13.16
N LEU A 111 -15.08 -12.59 12.55
CA LEU A 111 -13.78 -12.41 11.92
C LEU A 111 -12.66 -12.51 12.97
N ASN A 112 -11.54 -13.13 12.60
CA ASN A 112 -10.32 -13.08 13.40
C ASN A 112 -9.51 -11.80 13.13
N GLU A 113 -8.41 -11.59 13.88
CA GLU A 113 -7.59 -10.38 13.76
C GLU A 113 -6.94 -10.24 12.36
N VAL A 114 -6.47 -11.35 11.78
CA VAL A 114 -5.85 -11.35 10.45
C VAL A 114 -6.89 -11.05 9.36
N GLU A 115 -8.09 -11.60 9.48
CA GLU A 115 -9.20 -11.28 8.57
C GLU A 115 -9.59 -9.80 8.63
N CYS A 116 -9.64 -9.22 9.83
CA CYS A 116 -9.87 -7.78 10.00
C CYS A 116 -8.73 -6.94 9.40
N LEU A 117 -7.49 -7.36 9.57
CA LEU A 117 -6.32 -6.66 9.02
C LEU A 117 -6.32 -6.70 7.49
N ILE A 118 -6.60 -7.84 6.89
CA ILE A 118 -6.74 -8.00 5.42
C ILE A 118 -7.86 -7.10 4.89
N LEU A 119 -9.02 -7.09 5.55
CA LEU A 119 -10.15 -6.23 5.15
C LEU A 119 -9.78 -4.74 5.26
N GLY A 120 -9.12 -4.35 6.34
CA GLY A 120 -8.61 -2.99 6.51
C GLY A 120 -7.60 -2.58 5.44
N PHE A 121 -6.71 -3.50 5.03
CA PHE A 121 -5.79 -3.28 3.91
C PHE A 121 -6.55 -3.05 2.60
N VAL A 122 -7.53 -3.88 2.28
CA VAL A 122 -8.34 -3.73 1.06
C VAL A 122 -9.05 -2.36 1.04
N VAL A 123 -9.60 -1.93 2.18
CA VAL A 123 -10.22 -0.60 2.29
C VAL A 123 -9.19 0.50 2.02
N LEU A 124 -7.99 0.42 2.62
CA LEU A 124 -6.97 1.45 2.42
C LEU A 124 -6.42 1.46 0.99
N VAL A 125 -6.25 0.31 0.33
CA VAL A 125 -5.85 0.28 -1.11
C VAL A 125 -6.86 1.07 -1.96
N HIS A 126 -8.15 0.95 -1.69
CA HIS A 126 -9.18 1.64 -2.47
C HIS A 126 -9.45 3.10 -2.04
N SER A 127 -8.98 3.51 -0.86
CA SER A 127 -9.21 4.87 -0.35
C SER A 127 -7.97 5.76 -0.35
N GLU A 128 -6.77 5.17 -0.38
CA GLU A 128 -5.48 5.86 -0.34
C GLU A 128 -4.77 5.72 -1.69
N GLN A 129 -4.82 6.75 -2.50
CA GLN A 129 -4.24 6.74 -3.85
C GLN A 129 -2.76 6.34 -3.86
N LEU A 130 -1.98 6.78 -2.86
CA LEU A 130 -0.57 6.38 -2.75
C LEU A 130 -0.39 4.87 -2.69
N LEU A 131 -1.24 4.18 -1.92
CA LEU A 131 -1.14 2.74 -1.76
C LEU A 131 -1.66 2.00 -3.00
N ASP A 132 -2.71 2.51 -3.64
CA ASP A 132 -3.25 1.98 -4.89
C ASP A 132 -2.22 2.04 -6.02
N ASP A 133 -1.67 3.23 -6.29
CA ASP A 133 -0.65 3.43 -7.33
C ASP A 133 0.62 2.59 -7.10
N ILE A 134 1.05 2.43 -5.83
CA ILE A 134 2.19 1.57 -5.50
C ILE A 134 1.85 0.09 -5.64
N ALA A 135 0.64 -0.33 -5.31
CA ALA A 135 0.20 -1.72 -5.49
C ALA A 135 0.21 -2.13 -6.97
N ASP A 136 -0.10 -1.22 -7.87
CA ASP A 136 -0.04 -1.45 -9.32
C ASP A 136 1.36 -1.83 -9.83
N HIS A 137 2.43 -1.40 -9.13
CA HIS A 137 3.81 -1.80 -9.46
C HIS A 137 4.09 -3.29 -9.23
N LEU A 138 3.21 -4.01 -8.54
CA LEU A 138 3.31 -5.46 -8.40
C LEU A 138 2.81 -6.21 -9.63
N GLY A 139 2.10 -5.53 -10.54
CA GLY A 139 1.48 -6.13 -11.70
C GLY A 139 0.46 -7.21 -11.34
N THR A 140 0.15 -8.06 -12.32
CA THR A 140 -0.83 -9.15 -12.11
C THR A 140 -0.23 -10.27 -11.27
N LEU A 141 -0.82 -10.53 -10.12
CA LEU A 141 -0.41 -11.58 -9.19
C LEU A 141 -1.35 -12.79 -9.28
N THR A 142 -0.78 -13.98 -9.27
CA THR A 142 -1.56 -15.21 -9.03
C THR A 142 -2.04 -15.23 -7.57
N ALA A 143 -3.12 -15.97 -7.27
CA ALA A 143 -3.65 -16.09 -5.90
C ALA A 143 -2.58 -16.45 -4.85
N ALA A 144 -1.66 -17.37 -5.19
CA ALA A 144 -0.57 -17.74 -4.29
C ALA A 144 0.43 -16.60 -4.07
N LYS A 145 0.75 -15.82 -5.12
CA LYS A 145 1.62 -14.65 -5.01
C LYS A 145 0.94 -13.52 -4.22
N SER A 146 -0.37 -13.31 -4.43
CA SER A 146 -1.15 -12.32 -3.67
C SER A 146 -1.16 -12.64 -2.17
N MET A 147 -1.35 -13.91 -1.78
CA MET A 147 -1.29 -14.32 -0.38
C MET A 147 0.12 -14.10 0.23
N LYS A 148 1.18 -14.37 -0.54
CA LYS A 148 2.56 -14.10 -0.09
C LYS A 148 2.82 -12.60 0.05
N ALA A 149 2.37 -11.80 -0.91
CA ALA A 149 2.48 -10.35 -0.86
C ALA A 149 1.76 -9.77 0.36
N LEU A 150 0.51 -10.20 0.60
CA LEU A 150 -0.24 -9.80 1.79
C LEU A 150 0.47 -10.15 3.10
N ALA A 151 1.04 -11.36 3.19
CA ALA A 151 1.79 -11.78 4.39
C ALA A 151 2.96 -10.81 4.68
N ILE A 152 3.70 -10.40 3.65
CA ILE A 152 4.79 -9.45 3.76
C ILE A 152 4.26 -8.04 4.09
N ILE A 153 3.31 -7.54 3.32
CA ILE A 153 2.75 -6.19 3.51
C ILE A 153 2.19 -6.01 4.92
N LEU A 154 1.46 -7.00 5.41
CA LEU A 154 0.79 -6.96 6.71
C LEU A 154 1.69 -7.41 7.87
N ALA A 155 2.89 -7.93 7.58
CA ALA A 155 3.81 -8.53 8.55
C ALA A 155 3.16 -9.62 9.42
N VAL A 156 2.42 -10.53 8.77
CA VAL A 156 1.75 -11.67 9.41
C VAL A 156 2.23 -12.99 8.80
N PRO A 157 2.15 -14.12 9.52
CA PRO A 157 2.53 -15.41 8.96
C PRO A 157 1.73 -15.74 7.70
N TYR A 158 2.41 -16.28 6.67
CA TYR A 158 1.77 -16.70 5.42
C TYR A 158 0.60 -17.68 5.65
N GLU A 159 0.76 -18.58 6.60
CA GLU A 159 -0.27 -19.57 6.91
C GLU A 159 -1.56 -18.93 7.43
N ASP A 160 -1.44 -17.85 8.22
CA ASP A 160 -2.61 -17.13 8.74
C ASP A 160 -3.36 -16.41 7.61
N VAL A 161 -2.62 -15.81 6.66
CA VAL A 161 -3.22 -15.22 5.45
C VAL A 161 -3.90 -16.30 4.60
N ARG A 162 -3.26 -17.46 4.44
CA ARG A 162 -3.82 -18.59 3.69
C ARG A 162 -5.12 -19.10 4.31
N GLN A 163 -5.18 -19.19 5.63
CA GLN A 163 -6.39 -19.58 6.35
C GLN A 163 -7.49 -18.51 6.26
N ALA A 164 -7.15 -17.25 6.43
CA ALA A 164 -8.10 -16.14 6.33
C ALA A 164 -8.75 -16.02 4.95
N LEU A 165 -7.99 -16.32 3.88
CA LEU A 165 -8.46 -16.28 2.48
C LEU A 165 -8.94 -17.64 1.95
N ALA A 166 -9.03 -18.64 2.79
CA ALA A 166 -9.57 -19.95 2.38
C ALA A 166 -11.05 -19.84 1.96
N VAL A 167 -11.47 -20.65 0.99
CA VAL A 167 -12.86 -20.68 0.50
C VAL A 167 -13.88 -20.92 1.63
N GLN A 168 -13.48 -21.66 2.66
CA GLN A 168 -14.31 -21.91 3.84
C GLN A 168 -14.14 -20.84 4.93
N GLY A 169 -13.20 -19.88 4.75
CA GLY A 169 -12.96 -18.77 5.66
C GLY A 169 -14.12 -17.79 5.70
N CYS A 170 -14.15 -16.99 6.76
CA CYS A 170 -15.25 -16.06 7.00
C CYS A 170 -15.33 -14.96 5.94
N LEU A 171 -14.19 -14.42 5.49
CA LEU A 171 -14.12 -13.39 4.46
C LEU A 171 -14.75 -13.84 3.13
N HIS A 172 -14.48 -15.07 2.71
CA HIS A 172 -15.05 -15.62 1.49
C HIS A 172 -16.53 -15.95 1.64
N ARG A 173 -16.93 -16.61 2.73
CA ARG A 173 -18.32 -17.01 2.97
C ARG A 173 -19.26 -15.83 3.15
N SER A 174 -18.80 -14.74 3.74
CA SER A 174 -19.57 -13.50 3.91
C SER A 174 -19.64 -12.65 2.64
N GLY A 175 -18.89 -13.01 1.59
CA GLY A 175 -18.81 -12.25 0.34
C GLY A 175 -18.03 -10.93 0.46
N LEU A 176 -17.28 -10.73 1.56
CA LEU A 176 -16.49 -9.52 1.77
C LEU A 176 -15.26 -9.45 0.85
N ILE A 177 -14.65 -10.61 0.57
CA ILE A 177 -13.50 -10.70 -0.33
C ILE A 177 -13.68 -11.90 -1.26
N HIS A 178 -13.46 -11.66 -2.55
CA HIS A 178 -13.35 -12.70 -3.56
C HIS A 178 -11.98 -12.64 -4.22
N LEU A 179 -11.21 -13.73 -4.14
CA LEU A 179 -10.02 -13.91 -4.96
C LEU A 179 -10.45 -14.33 -6.36
N GLN A 180 -10.33 -13.46 -7.34
CA GLN A 180 -10.49 -13.84 -8.74
C GLN A 180 -9.38 -14.83 -9.11
N ARG A 181 -9.77 -16.06 -9.49
CA ARG A 181 -8.85 -16.97 -10.17
C ARG A 181 -8.85 -16.57 -11.63
N GLU A 182 -7.78 -15.95 -12.11
CA GLU A 182 -7.55 -15.90 -13.53
C GLU A 182 -7.36 -17.34 -14.02
N TYR A 183 -8.37 -17.87 -14.70
CA TYR A 183 -8.19 -19.03 -15.55
C TYR A 183 -7.36 -18.54 -16.73
N SER A 184 -6.06 -18.77 -16.69
CA SER A 184 -5.20 -18.73 -17.86
C SER A 184 -5.72 -19.79 -18.84
N SER A 185 -6.62 -19.41 -19.72
CA SER A 185 -7.02 -20.24 -20.84
C SER A 185 -5.86 -20.24 -21.84
N TYR A 186 -4.90 -21.14 -21.62
CA TYR A 186 -4.04 -21.64 -22.68
C TYR A 186 -4.73 -22.88 -23.26
N LEU A 187 -5.45 -22.69 -24.36
CA LEU A 187 -5.69 -23.72 -25.37
C LEU A 187 -4.64 -23.57 -26.46
#